data_c38dbd9a06a28ff0c72e3bac99811daa
#
_entry.id   c38dbd9a06a28ff0c72e3bac99811daa
#
_cell.length_a   1.000
_cell.length_b   1.000
_cell.length_c   1.000
_cell.angle_alpha   90.00
_cell.angle_beta   90.00
_cell.angle_gamma   90.00
#
_symmetry.space_group_name_H-M   'P 1'
#
loop_
_entity.id
_entity.type
_entity.pdbx_description
1 polymer ?
#
loop_
_entity_poly.entity_id
_entity_poly.type
_entity_poly.pdbx_seq_one_letter_code
_entity_poly.pdbx_strand_id
1 'polypeptide(L)'
;MTNTEINTKTSEFKIIENQKDEPDLKQAQKFVGGMVQGIEFPNGDYMIMNEEGKLMQLPLNPEATALWRATFTKDKYLFGYDDFVVGPAILIKKQALKRWA
;
A
#
# COMPACT_ATOMS: atom_id res chain seq x y z
N MET A 1 -2.10 -3.79 -30.06
CA MET A 1 -1.83 -4.51 -29.47
C MET A 1 -1.11 -4.21 -28.37
N THR A 2 -0.27 -3.69 -28.30
CA THR A 2 0.48 -3.29 -27.17
C THR A 2 -0.34 -2.73 -26.07
N ASN A 3 -1.50 -2.27 -26.34
CA ASN A 3 -2.36 -1.73 -25.31
C ASN A 3 -2.74 -2.75 -24.28
N THR A 4 -2.74 -4.00 -24.68
CA THR A 4 -3.09 -5.04 -23.77
C THR A 4 -2.10 -5.12 -22.63
N GLU A 5 -0.85 -4.92 -22.93
CA GLU A 5 0.17 -4.97 -21.90
C GLU A 5 -0.01 -3.87 -20.90
N ILE A 6 -0.38 -2.69 -21.37
CA ILE A 6 -0.60 -1.57 -20.47
C ILE A 6 -1.74 -1.89 -19.52
N ASN A 7 -2.78 -2.51 -20.04
CA ASN A 7 -3.95 -2.80 -19.23
C ASN A 7 -3.69 -3.87 -18.19
N THR A 8 -2.67 -4.70 -18.40
CA THR A 8 -2.37 -5.75 -17.45
C THR A 8 -1.32 -5.35 -16.44
N LYS A 9 -0.77 -4.15 -16.57
CA LYS A 9 0.22 -3.71 -15.61
C LYS A 9 -0.39 -3.54 -14.25
N THR A 10 0.39 -3.89 -13.24
CA THR A 10 0.00 -3.71 -11.85
C THR A 10 1.03 -2.84 -11.16
N SER A 11 0.67 -2.34 -10.00
CA SER A 11 1.56 -1.48 -9.24
C SER A 11 2.51 -2.29 -8.39
N GLU A 12 3.63 -1.68 -8.05
CA GLU A 12 4.66 -2.33 -7.24
C GLU A 12 4.24 -2.41 -5.78
N PHE A 13 4.66 -3.48 -5.12
CA PHE A 13 4.41 -3.67 -3.70
C PHE A 13 5.75 -3.97 -3.03
N LYS A 14 6.10 -3.15 -2.04
CA LYS A 14 7.38 -3.28 -1.36
C LYS A 14 7.15 -3.59 0.11
N ILE A 15 7.89 -4.56 0.63
CA ILE A 15 7.78 -4.93 2.04
C ILE A 15 9.08 -4.57 2.75
N ILE A 16 8.96 -3.83 3.84
CA ILE A 16 10.10 -3.40 4.64
C ILE A 16 10.11 -4.22 5.92
N GLU A 17 11.19 -4.97 6.13
CA GLU A 17 11.28 -5.85 7.29
C GLU A 17 12.32 -5.41 8.31
N ASN A 18 13.19 -4.48 7.93
CA ASN A 18 14.25 -3.99 8.82
C ASN A 18 14.14 -2.49 8.98
N GLN A 19 14.39 -2.00 10.20
CA GLN A 19 14.31 -0.57 10.48
C GLN A 19 15.24 0.26 9.59
N LYS A 20 16.38 -0.29 9.25
CA LYS A 20 17.34 0.46 8.45
C LYS A 20 16.81 0.75 7.04
N ASP A 21 15.84 -0.02 6.61
CA ASP A 21 15.26 0.15 5.27
C ASP A 21 13.97 0.96 5.28
N GLU A 22 13.54 1.38 6.45
CA GLU A 22 12.31 2.14 6.57
C GLU A 22 12.44 3.46 5.81
N PRO A 23 11.52 3.79 4.90
CA PRO A 23 11.65 5.01 4.11
C PRO A 23 11.31 6.24 4.93
N ASP A 24 11.93 7.36 4.60
CA ASP A 24 11.48 8.63 5.13
C ASP A 24 10.33 9.12 4.26
N LEU A 25 9.76 10.27 4.62
CA LEU A 25 8.60 10.80 3.91
C LEU A 25 8.88 11.03 2.43
N LYS A 26 10.02 11.63 2.11
CA LYS A 26 10.35 11.90 0.71
C LYS A 26 10.49 10.64 -0.10
N GLN A 27 11.13 9.63 0.47
CA GLN A 27 11.28 8.35 -0.20
C GLN A 27 9.93 7.70 -0.44
N ALA A 28 9.06 7.75 0.56
CA ALA A 28 7.73 7.16 0.44
C ALA A 28 6.92 7.91 -0.62
N GLN A 29 6.98 9.24 -0.62
CA GLN A 29 6.25 10.03 -1.60
C GLN A 29 6.74 9.73 -3.01
N LYS A 30 8.04 9.57 -3.18
CA LYS A 30 8.59 9.25 -4.48
C LYS A 30 8.13 7.87 -4.95
N PHE A 31 8.12 6.91 -4.04
CA PHE A 31 7.72 5.55 -4.39
C PHE A 31 6.25 5.48 -4.80
N VAL A 32 5.38 6.11 -4.03
CA VAL A 32 3.94 6.04 -4.33
C VAL A 32 3.52 7.05 -5.39
N GLY A 33 4.37 8.01 -5.71
CA GLY A 33 4.09 8.95 -6.79
C GLY A 33 3.25 10.15 -6.39
N GLY A 34 3.26 10.52 -5.11
CA GLY A 34 2.49 11.67 -4.66
C GLY A 34 2.33 11.69 -3.17
N MET A 35 1.29 12.35 -2.71
CA MET A 35 1.01 12.43 -1.28
C MET A 35 0.72 11.04 -0.74
N VAL A 36 1.17 10.80 0.48
CA VAL A 36 1.03 9.48 1.07
C VAL A 36 -0.17 9.41 2.00
N GLN A 37 -0.78 8.25 2.04
CA GLN A 37 -1.79 7.89 3.01
C GLN A 37 -1.29 6.64 3.73
N GLY A 38 -1.37 6.63 5.05
CA GLY A 38 -0.91 5.48 5.81
C GLY A 38 -2.03 4.89 6.62
N ILE A 39 -2.01 3.57 6.76
CA ILE A 39 -3.00 2.85 7.53
C ILE A 39 -2.30 1.83 8.40
N GLU A 40 -2.61 1.85 9.69
CA GLU A 40 -2.09 0.87 10.62
C GLU A 40 -2.98 -0.37 10.59
N PHE A 41 -2.35 -1.54 10.42
CA PHE A 41 -3.08 -2.80 10.45
C PHE A 41 -3.24 -3.29 11.89
N PRO A 42 -4.25 -4.11 12.15
CA PRO A 42 -4.46 -4.62 13.51
C PRO A 42 -3.25 -5.35 14.09
N ASN A 43 -2.43 -5.96 13.24
CA ASN A 43 -1.25 -6.67 13.73
C ASN A 43 -0.04 -5.76 13.96
N GLY A 44 -0.21 -4.46 13.74
CA GLY A 44 0.87 -3.50 13.98
C GLY A 44 1.68 -3.13 12.76
N ASP A 45 1.46 -3.80 11.63
CA ASP A 45 2.11 -3.40 10.38
C ASP A 45 1.48 -2.10 9.89
N TYR A 46 2.19 -1.42 9.00
CA TYR A 46 1.74 -0.11 8.51
C TYR A 46 1.87 -0.07 6.99
N MET A 47 0.78 0.25 6.32
CA MET A 47 0.79 0.33 4.85
C MET A 47 0.73 1.77 4.39
N ILE A 48 1.62 2.13 3.47
CA ILE A 48 1.69 3.45 2.87
C ILE A 48 1.28 3.33 1.41
N MET A 49 0.40 4.22 0.97
CA MET A 49 -0.07 4.22 -0.41
C MET A 49 -0.32 5.65 -0.86
N ASN A 50 -0.61 5.83 -2.14
CA ASN A 50 -0.89 7.15 -2.69
C ASN A 50 -2.27 7.58 -2.24
N GLU A 51 -2.34 8.76 -1.62
CA GLU A 51 -3.59 9.28 -1.08
C GLU A 51 -4.64 9.49 -2.16
N GLU A 52 -4.21 9.84 -3.36
CA GLU A 52 -5.12 10.14 -4.46
C GLU A 52 -5.07 9.08 -5.56
N GLY A 53 -4.63 7.88 -5.21
CA GLY A 53 -4.43 6.84 -6.21
C GLY A 53 -5.65 6.54 -7.05
N LYS A 54 -6.82 6.47 -6.42
CA LYS A 54 -8.05 6.17 -7.16
C LYS A 54 -8.46 7.32 -8.06
N LEU A 55 -8.30 8.55 -7.59
CA LEU A 55 -8.57 9.71 -8.42
C LEU A 55 -7.65 9.77 -9.63
N MET A 56 -6.40 9.37 -9.44
CA MET A 56 -5.41 9.36 -10.51
C MET A 56 -5.53 8.13 -11.39
N GLN A 57 -6.44 7.22 -11.03
CA GLN A 57 -6.65 5.97 -11.78
C GLN A 57 -5.37 5.16 -11.91
N LEU A 58 -4.63 5.07 -10.81
CA LEU A 58 -3.42 4.27 -10.79
C LEU A 58 -3.76 2.79 -10.94
N PRO A 59 -2.83 1.99 -11.47
CA PRO A 59 -3.09 0.56 -11.66
C PRO A 59 -3.37 -0.14 -10.34
N LEU A 60 -4.18 -1.18 -10.41
CA LEU A 60 -4.48 -2.01 -9.24
C LEU A 60 -3.21 -2.60 -8.65
N ASN A 61 -3.18 -2.70 -7.34
CA ASN A 61 -2.10 -3.35 -6.62
C ASN A 61 -2.66 -4.64 -6.01
N PRO A 62 -2.57 -5.76 -6.72
CA PRO A 62 -3.21 -6.98 -6.26
C PRO A 62 -2.62 -7.53 -4.98
N GLU A 63 -1.31 -7.43 -4.79
CA GLU A 63 -0.68 -7.92 -3.58
C GLU A 63 -1.12 -7.13 -2.36
N ALA A 64 -1.10 -5.81 -2.47
CA ALA A 64 -1.54 -4.96 -1.37
C ALA A 64 -3.02 -5.15 -1.11
N THR A 65 -3.82 -5.31 -2.16
CA THR A 65 -5.25 -5.52 -2.02
C THR A 65 -5.55 -6.83 -1.31
N ALA A 66 -4.84 -7.89 -1.70
CA ALA A 66 -5.05 -9.19 -1.07
C ALA A 66 -4.72 -9.13 0.41
N LEU A 67 -3.64 -8.45 0.75
CA LEU A 67 -3.24 -8.31 2.15
C LEU A 67 -4.24 -7.46 2.93
N TRP A 68 -4.71 -6.39 2.32
CA TRP A 68 -5.74 -5.54 2.92
C TRP A 68 -6.98 -6.36 3.26
N ARG A 69 -7.47 -7.11 2.28
CA ARG A 69 -8.70 -7.87 2.46
C ARG A 69 -8.51 -8.98 3.47
N ALA A 70 -7.37 -9.66 3.44
CA ALA A 70 -7.10 -10.72 4.41
C ALA A 70 -7.05 -10.16 5.81
N THR A 71 -6.48 -8.96 5.96
CA THR A 71 -6.32 -8.35 7.27
C THR A 71 -7.65 -7.90 7.85
N PHE A 72 -8.52 -7.33 7.02
CA PHE A 72 -9.76 -6.74 7.50
C PHE A 72 -10.99 -7.63 7.33
N THR A 73 -10.82 -8.82 6.78
CA THR A 73 -11.95 -9.72 6.56
C THR A 73 -12.63 -10.15 7.84
N LYS A 74 -11.84 -10.31 8.89
CA LYS A 74 -12.39 -10.81 10.15
C LYS A 74 -13.40 -9.86 10.76
N ASP A 75 -13.23 -8.58 10.49
CA ASP A 75 -14.14 -7.58 11.06
C ASP A 75 -14.83 -6.90 9.89
N LYS A 76 -15.97 -7.45 9.51
CA LYS A 76 -16.73 -6.92 8.40
C LYS A 76 -17.29 -5.54 8.66
N TYR A 77 -17.33 -5.16 9.91
CA TYR A 77 -17.85 -3.85 10.26
C TYR A 77 -16.81 -2.78 10.12
N LEU A 78 -15.56 -3.16 9.93
CA LEU A 78 -14.54 -2.18 9.68
C LEU A 78 -14.72 -1.58 8.31
N PHE A 79 -14.64 -0.29 8.29
CA PHE A 79 -14.77 0.47 7.07
C PHE A 79 -13.71 0.02 6.07
N GLY A 80 -14.14 -0.29 4.86
CA GLY A 80 -13.22 -0.59 3.78
C GLY A 80 -12.67 -2.00 3.73
N TYR A 81 -13.26 -2.94 4.45
CA TYR A 81 -12.74 -4.30 4.42
C TYR A 81 -12.73 -4.89 3.00
N ASP A 82 -13.66 -4.46 2.14
CA ASP A 82 -13.74 -4.94 0.77
C ASP A 82 -13.15 -3.95 -0.23
N ASP A 83 -12.45 -2.94 0.27
CA ASP A 83 -11.83 -1.96 -0.59
C ASP A 83 -10.62 -2.57 -1.31
N PHE A 84 -10.00 -1.80 -2.17
CA PHE A 84 -8.84 -2.26 -2.91
C PHE A 84 -7.79 -1.15 -2.97
N VAL A 85 -6.54 -1.56 -3.16
CA VAL A 85 -5.41 -0.65 -3.19
C VAL A 85 -4.96 -0.46 -4.62
N VAL A 86 -4.73 0.79 -5.01
CA VAL A 86 -4.21 1.11 -6.33
C VAL A 86 -2.91 1.89 -6.16
N GLY A 87 -2.04 1.77 -7.14
CA GLY A 87 -0.75 2.45 -7.11
C GLY A 87 0.28 1.70 -6.29
N PRO A 88 1.53 2.14 -6.36
CA PRO A 88 2.59 1.51 -5.58
C PRO A 88 2.29 1.62 -4.10
N ALA A 89 2.61 0.58 -3.35
CA ALA A 89 2.34 0.55 -1.91
C ALA A 89 3.54 -0.02 -1.18
N ILE A 90 3.72 0.42 0.07
CA ILE A 90 4.80 -0.04 0.92
C ILE A 90 4.17 -0.60 2.20
N LEU A 91 4.52 -1.83 2.54
CA LEU A 91 4.14 -2.38 3.82
C LEU A 91 5.35 -2.38 4.73
N ILE A 92 5.27 -1.67 5.85
CA ILE A 92 6.33 -1.66 6.83
C ILE A 92 5.93 -2.60 7.94
N LYS A 93 6.69 -3.67 8.09
CA LYS A 93 6.40 -4.66 9.14
C LYS A 93 6.58 -4.01 10.50
N LYS A 94 5.82 -4.50 11.46
CA LYS A 94 5.83 -3.94 12.81
C LYS A 94 7.24 -3.75 13.36
N GLN A 95 8.10 -4.74 13.19
CA GLN A 95 9.45 -4.67 13.73
C GLN A 95 10.33 -3.64 13.02
N ALA A 96 9.90 -3.18 11.86
CA ALA A 96 10.67 -2.20 11.10
C ALA A 96 10.20 -0.77 11.34
N LEU A 97 9.09 -0.59 12.04
CA LEU A 97 8.53 0.74 12.25
C LEU A 97 9.38 1.53 13.25
N LYS A 98 9.67 2.76 12.90
CA LYS A 98 10.34 3.70 13.77
C LYS A 98 9.83 5.11 13.51
N ARG A 99 9.81 5.51 12.23
CA ARG A 99 9.41 6.86 11.86
C ARG A 99 7.91 7.01 11.70
N TRP A 100 7.27 5.95 11.27
CA TRP A 100 5.86 5.99 10.92
C TRP A 100 4.95 5.51 12.05
N ALA A 101 5.52 5.05 13.12
CA ALA A 101 4.73 4.54 14.25
C ALA A 101 4.01 5.66 15.00
#